data_a7e2aa684139255e2a232ebd07c45426
#
_entry.id   a7e2aa684139255e2a232ebd07c45426
#
_cell.length_a   1.000
_cell.length_b   1.000
_cell.length_c   1.000
_cell.angle_alpha   90.00
_cell.angle_beta   90.00
_cell.angle_gamma   90.00
#
_symmetry.space_group_name_H-M   'P 1'
#
loop_
_entity.id
_entity.type
_entity.pdbx_description
1 polymer ?
#
loop_
_entity_poly.entity_id
_entity_poly.type
_entity_poly.pdbx_seq_one_letter_code
_entity_poly.pdbx_strand_id
1 'polypeptide(L)'
;MPRKFIDLSVALETGIVSDPPMALPEIEYVDHAMSADQICSFFPGLDKKDLPGEEGWAVENLKISTHNGTHLDAPYHYHSTMDGGKRAITIDEVPLDWCFNDGVKLDFRHFEDGYVVTPNDIDAELDRIGYQIKPFDIVLVNTSAGERYGYDDYLLKGCGIGREATLHLTSKGVKITGTDAWSWDAPFSHTAKRYAESKDCLLYTSDAADESVR
;
A
#
# COMPACT_ATOMS: atom_id res chain seq x y z
N MET A 1 -11.55 -25.65 6.36
CA MET A 1 -12.64 -24.68 6.20
C MET A 1 -12.59 -24.13 4.78
N PRO A 2 -13.70 -23.71 4.16
CA PRO A 2 -13.62 -23.04 2.86
C PRO A 2 -12.82 -21.76 2.99
N ARG A 3 -12.01 -21.42 1.97
CA ARG A 3 -11.29 -20.14 1.92
C ARG A 3 -12.29 -18.98 1.91
N LYS A 4 -12.00 -17.93 2.67
CA LYS A 4 -12.74 -16.67 2.65
C LYS A 4 -11.86 -15.61 1.98
N PHE A 5 -12.40 -14.96 0.97
CA PHE A 5 -11.77 -13.78 0.36
C PHE A 5 -12.30 -12.53 1.06
N ILE A 6 -11.42 -11.62 1.39
CA ILE A 6 -11.74 -10.33 2.01
C ILE A 6 -11.09 -9.27 1.15
N ASP A 7 -11.89 -8.38 0.59
CA ASP A 7 -11.40 -7.19 -0.11
C ASP A 7 -10.96 -6.16 0.93
N LEU A 8 -9.72 -5.75 0.85
CA LEU A 8 -9.10 -4.75 1.73
C LEU A 8 -8.77 -3.47 0.97
N SER A 9 -9.11 -3.40 -0.32
CA SER A 9 -8.79 -2.24 -1.14
C SER A 9 -9.61 -1.01 -0.73
N VAL A 10 -8.96 0.15 -0.86
CA VAL A 10 -9.62 1.45 -0.76
C VAL A 10 -9.97 1.96 -2.15
N ALA A 11 -11.05 2.70 -2.27
CA ALA A 11 -11.40 3.35 -3.53
C ALA A 11 -10.38 4.44 -3.88
N LEU A 12 -10.04 4.57 -5.16
CA LEU A 12 -9.34 5.73 -5.69
C LEU A 12 -10.36 6.80 -6.05
N GLU A 13 -10.29 7.95 -5.41
CA GLU A 13 -11.23 9.05 -5.59
C GLU A 13 -10.49 10.39 -5.63
N THR A 14 -10.98 11.30 -6.48
CA THR A 14 -10.48 12.68 -6.47
C THR A 14 -10.96 13.40 -5.21
N GLY A 15 -10.06 14.14 -4.55
CA GLY A 15 -10.38 15.00 -3.41
C GLY A 15 -10.32 14.29 -2.05
N ILE A 16 -9.95 13.01 -2.00
CA ILE A 16 -9.67 12.31 -0.75
C ILE A 16 -8.20 12.50 -0.37
N VAL A 17 -7.94 12.84 0.89
CA VAL A 17 -6.57 12.96 1.41
C VAL A 17 -6.02 11.55 1.67
N SER A 18 -5.37 10.99 0.67
CA SER A 18 -4.72 9.67 0.72
C SER A 18 -3.21 9.75 0.71
N ASP A 19 -2.68 10.86 0.19
CA ASP A 19 -1.28 11.06 -0.14
C ASP A 19 -0.83 12.51 0.13
N PRO A 20 0.47 12.82 0.10
CA PRO A 20 0.94 14.20 0.08
C PRO A 20 0.33 14.98 -1.09
N PRO A 21 0.09 16.30 -0.95
CA PRO A 21 -0.66 17.10 -1.94
C PRO A 21 -0.16 16.98 -3.38
N MET A 22 1.16 16.78 -3.59
CA MET A 22 1.76 16.63 -4.92
C MET A 22 1.56 15.23 -5.54
N ALA A 23 1.10 14.27 -4.76
CA ALA A 23 0.93 12.88 -5.18
C ALA A 23 -0.54 12.42 -5.13
N LEU A 24 -1.47 13.33 -4.86
CA LEU A 24 -2.90 13.00 -4.86
C LEU A 24 -3.35 12.54 -6.26
N PRO A 25 -4.24 11.55 -6.34
CA PRO A 25 -4.82 11.13 -7.60
C PRO A 25 -5.72 12.23 -8.20
N GLU A 26 -5.60 12.43 -9.50
CA GLU A 26 -6.50 13.28 -10.29
C GLU A 26 -7.32 12.37 -11.21
N ILE A 27 -8.64 12.37 -11.07
CA ILE A 27 -9.55 11.56 -11.86
C ILE A 27 -10.57 12.48 -12.53
N GLU A 28 -10.59 12.46 -13.86
CA GLU A 28 -11.61 13.11 -14.67
C GLU A 28 -12.67 12.06 -15.05
N TYR A 29 -13.89 12.29 -14.60
CA TYR A 29 -15.02 11.41 -14.88
C TYR A 29 -15.76 11.90 -16.13
N VAL A 30 -15.83 11.06 -17.16
CA VAL A 30 -16.60 11.30 -18.38
C VAL A 30 -17.80 10.37 -18.36
N ASP A 31 -18.99 10.91 -18.13
CA ASP A 31 -20.21 10.14 -18.08
C ASP A 31 -20.81 9.88 -19.47
N HIS A 32 -21.91 9.13 -19.51
CA HIS A 32 -22.58 8.72 -20.73
C HIS A 32 -23.08 9.91 -21.57
N ALA A 33 -23.58 10.98 -20.92
CA ALA A 33 -24.05 12.17 -21.63
C ALA A 33 -22.89 12.96 -22.23
N MET A 34 -21.77 13.08 -21.50
CA MET A 34 -20.59 13.80 -21.93
C MET A 34 -19.91 13.12 -23.13
N SER A 35 -19.88 11.79 -23.16
CA SER A 35 -19.18 11.03 -24.20
C SER A 35 -20.01 10.81 -25.49
N ALA A 36 -21.30 11.11 -25.48
CA ALA A 36 -22.16 10.89 -26.66
C ALA A 36 -21.66 11.63 -27.91
N ASP A 37 -21.18 12.88 -27.79
CA ASP A 37 -20.58 13.63 -28.89
C ASP A 37 -19.27 12.99 -29.38
N GLN A 38 -18.50 12.45 -28.48
CA GLN A 38 -17.25 11.76 -28.82
C GLN A 38 -17.53 10.52 -29.66
N ILE A 39 -18.54 9.70 -29.29
CA ILE A 39 -18.93 8.55 -30.10
C ILE A 39 -19.36 8.99 -31.50
N CYS A 40 -20.22 10.01 -31.59
CA CYS A 40 -20.67 10.52 -32.87
C CYS A 40 -19.49 10.97 -33.76
N SER A 41 -18.43 11.49 -33.17
CA SER A 41 -17.24 11.93 -33.91
C SER A 41 -16.47 10.80 -34.63
N PHE A 42 -16.62 9.55 -34.18
CA PHE A 42 -15.98 8.39 -34.81
C PHE A 42 -16.74 7.88 -36.04
N PHE A 43 -18.02 8.25 -36.20
CA PHE A 43 -18.87 7.74 -37.28
C PHE A 43 -19.48 8.90 -38.07
N PRO A 44 -18.95 9.23 -39.27
CA PRO A 44 -19.48 10.33 -40.06
C PRO A 44 -20.98 10.18 -40.36
N GLY A 45 -21.77 11.16 -39.95
CA GLY A 45 -23.21 11.17 -40.14
C GLY A 45 -24.04 10.55 -39.03
N LEU A 46 -23.39 10.07 -37.94
CA LEU A 46 -24.07 9.61 -36.73
C LEU A 46 -24.42 10.82 -35.83
N ASP A 47 -25.67 10.93 -35.44
CA ASP A 47 -26.16 11.91 -34.49
C ASP A 47 -26.46 11.25 -33.13
N LYS A 48 -26.46 12.02 -32.02
CA LYS A 48 -26.82 11.50 -30.69
C LYS A 48 -28.14 10.74 -30.64
N LYS A 49 -29.16 11.26 -31.37
CA LYS A 49 -30.49 10.62 -31.47
C LYS A 49 -30.45 9.18 -32.03
N ASP A 50 -29.38 8.81 -32.74
CA ASP A 50 -29.19 7.49 -33.30
C ASP A 50 -28.55 6.52 -32.28
N LEU A 51 -28.07 7.05 -31.16
CA LEU A 51 -27.51 6.24 -30.04
C LEU A 51 -28.65 5.74 -29.13
N PRO A 52 -28.52 4.54 -28.57
CA PRO A 52 -29.46 4.05 -27.56
C PRO A 52 -29.52 5.01 -26.35
N GLY A 53 -30.70 5.59 -26.10
CA GLY A 53 -30.89 6.56 -25.02
C GLY A 53 -30.14 7.88 -25.20
N GLU A 54 -29.61 8.15 -26.40
CA GLU A 54 -28.73 9.31 -26.69
C GLU A 54 -27.44 9.33 -25.83
N GLU A 55 -27.01 8.17 -25.36
CA GLU A 55 -25.90 7.98 -24.44
C GLU A 55 -24.68 7.38 -25.12
N GLY A 56 -23.49 7.75 -24.61
CA GLY A 56 -22.22 7.15 -24.93
C GLY A 56 -21.75 6.15 -23.88
N TRP A 57 -20.45 6.01 -23.72
CA TRP A 57 -19.83 5.23 -22.66
C TRP A 57 -19.43 6.10 -21.48
N ALA A 58 -19.22 5.51 -20.30
CA ALA A 58 -18.56 6.16 -19.18
C ALA A 58 -17.08 5.72 -19.15
N VAL A 59 -16.16 6.67 -18.99
CA VAL A 59 -14.73 6.43 -18.83
C VAL A 59 -14.12 7.38 -17.82
N GLU A 60 -13.03 6.98 -17.21
CA GLU A 60 -12.23 7.81 -16.34
C GLU A 60 -10.84 8.02 -16.93
N ASN A 61 -10.38 9.28 -16.95
CA ASN A 61 -9.00 9.60 -17.26
C ASN A 61 -8.25 9.83 -15.94
N LEU A 62 -7.23 9.00 -15.69
CA LEU A 62 -6.51 9.00 -14.42
C LEU A 62 -5.10 9.54 -14.59
N LYS A 63 -4.71 10.45 -13.68
CA LYS A 63 -3.33 10.82 -13.43
C LYS A 63 -3.00 10.40 -11.99
N ILE A 64 -2.27 9.31 -11.86
CA ILE A 64 -1.97 8.67 -10.59
C ILE A 64 -0.48 8.33 -10.48
N SER A 65 0.00 8.26 -9.23
CA SER A 65 1.21 7.54 -8.88
C SER A 65 0.91 6.04 -8.78
N THR A 66 1.88 5.19 -9.04
CA THR A 66 1.77 3.73 -8.78
C THR A 66 1.60 3.41 -7.30
N HIS A 67 1.79 4.39 -6.42
CA HIS A 67 1.64 4.28 -4.97
C HIS A 67 0.31 4.82 -4.43
N ASN A 68 -0.62 5.25 -5.29
CA ASN A 68 -1.95 5.68 -4.82
C ASN A 68 -2.84 4.49 -4.48
N GLY A 69 -3.62 4.63 -3.40
CA GLY A 69 -4.58 3.63 -2.95
C GLY A 69 -3.93 2.32 -2.48
N THR A 70 -4.67 1.23 -2.59
CA THR A 70 -4.15 -0.09 -2.21
C THR A 70 -3.30 -0.65 -3.35
N HIS A 71 -2.02 -0.83 -3.10
CA HIS A 71 -1.04 -1.29 -4.10
C HIS A 71 0.00 -2.22 -3.45
N LEU A 72 0.87 -2.77 -4.26
CA LEU A 72 2.02 -3.58 -3.85
C LEU A 72 3.30 -2.93 -4.36
N ASP A 73 4.26 -2.74 -3.46
CA ASP A 73 5.61 -2.29 -3.79
C ASP A 73 6.53 -3.49 -4.03
N ALA A 74 7.28 -3.42 -5.11
CA ALA A 74 8.37 -4.36 -5.36
C ALA A 74 9.66 -3.90 -4.65
N PRO A 75 10.63 -4.78 -4.44
CA PRO A 75 11.94 -4.42 -3.88
C PRO A 75 12.62 -3.23 -4.56
N TYR A 76 12.43 -3.08 -5.87
CA TYR A 76 12.99 -1.96 -6.64
C TYR A 76 12.47 -0.58 -6.22
N HIS A 77 11.28 -0.51 -5.59
CA HIS A 77 10.78 0.74 -5.01
C HIS A 77 11.69 1.24 -3.90
N TYR A 78 12.24 0.35 -3.10
CA TYR A 78 13.02 0.69 -1.91
C TYR A 78 14.50 0.91 -2.21
N HIS A 79 15.08 0.06 -3.09
CA HIS A 79 16.52 0.14 -3.40
C HIS A 79 16.81 -0.43 -4.80
N SER A 80 17.92 0.02 -5.40
CA SER A 80 18.34 -0.48 -6.73
C SER A 80 18.91 -1.89 -6.70
N THR A 81 19.34 -2.37 -5.52
CA THR A 81 19.89 -3.71 -5.32
C THR A 81 19.20 -4.45 -4.19
N MET A 82 19.27 -5.79 -4.22
CA MET A 82 18.82 -6.74 -3.21
C MET A 82 19.77 -7.92 -3.15
N ASP A 83 19.63 -8.82 -2.17
CA ASP A 83 20.34 -10.11 -2.09
C ASP A 83 21.86 -9.99 -2.28
N GLY A 84 22.49 -9.08 -1.53
CA GLY A 84 23.95 -8.91 -1.58
C GLY A 84 24.47 -8.28 -2.87
N GLY A 85 23.71 -7.33 -3.43
CA GLY A 85 24.12 -6.50 -4.56
C GLY A 85 23.59 -6.93 -5.93
N LYS A 86 22.66 -7.88 -5.98
CA LYS A 86 21.90 -8.14 -7.21
C LYS A 86 20.94 -6.98 -7.51
N ARG A 87 20.59 -6.78 -8.76
CA ARG A 87 19.52 -5.84 -9.12
C ARG A 87 18.23 -6.21 -8.41
N ALA A 88 17.59 -5.25 -7.77
CA ALA A 88 16.27 -5.46 -7.18
C ALA A 88 15.22 -5.75 -8.26
N ILE A 89 14.27 -6.66 -7.96
CA ILE A 89 13.21 -7.02 -8.89
C ILE A 89 12.15 -5.94 -8.94
N THR A 90 11.59 -5.72 -10.13
CA THR A 90 10.47 -4.81 -10.39
C THR A 90 9.13 -5.51 -10.19
N ILE A 91 8.03 -4.78 -10.19
CA ILE A 91 6.70 -5.33 -9.87
C ILE A 91 6.26 -6.43 -10.85
N ASP A 92 6.64 -6.33 -12.11
CA ASP A 92 6.36 -7.32 -13.15
C ASP A 92 7.18 -8.61 -13.00
N GLU A 93 8.23 -8.58 -12.17
CA GLU A 93 9.09 -9.73 -11.84
C GLU A 93 8.69 -10.39 -10.50
N VAL A 94 7.79 -9.79 -9.71
CA VAL A 94 7.33 -10.38 -8.44
C VAL A 94 6.55 -11.66 -8.73
N PRO A 95 6.95 -12.82 -8.13
CA PRO A 95 6.24 -14.07 -8.34
C PRO A 95 4.80 -14.00 -7.85
N LEU A 96 3.83 -14.37 -8.68
CA LEU A 96 2.41 -14.37 -8.31
C LEU A 96 2.09 -15.28 -7.12
N ASP A 97 2.88 -16.34 -6.94
CA ASP A 97 2.77 -17.24 -5.78
C ASP A 97 2.97 -16.52 -4.43
N TRP A 98 3.64 -15.36 -4.41
CA TRP A 98 3.76 -14.55 -3.21
C TRP A 98 2.47 -13.81 -2.89
N CYS A 99 1.69 -13.47 -3.92
CA CYS A 99 0.52 -12.58 -3.83
C CYS A 99 -0.78 -13.32 -3.51
N PHE A 100 -0.78 -14.64 -3.41
CA PHE A 100 -1.98 -15.44 -3.21
C PHE A 100 -1.78 -16.53 -2.16
N ASN A 101 -1.78 -16.13 -0.89
CA ASN A 101 -1.55 -17.00 0.26
C ASN A 101 -2.53 -16.73 1.42
N ASP A 102 -2.37 -17.46 2.51
CA ASP A 102 -3.11 -17.18 3.74
C ASP A 102 -2.67 -15.83 4.31
N GLY A 103 -3.62 -15.03 4.77
CA GLY A 103 -3.36 -13.74 5.39
C GLY A 103 -3.54 -13.79 6.91
N VAL A 104 -2.65 -13.14 7.64
CA VAL A 104 -2.77 -12.91 9.08
C VAL A 104 -2.76 -11.42 9.38
N LYS A 105 -3.72 -10.96 10.19
CA LYS A 105 -3.82 -9.57 10.63
C LYS A 105 -3.25 -9.44 12.04
N LEU A 106 -2.26 -8.55 12.21
CA LEU A 106 -1.72 -8.12 13.50
C LEU A 106 -2.36 -6.78 13.87
N ASP A 107 -2.91 -6.67 15.08
CA ASP A 107 -3.65 -5.50 15.54
C ASP A 107 -2.80 -4.62 16.45
N PHE A 108 -2.26 -3.55 15.88
CA PHE A 108 -1.39 -2.58 16.56
C PHE A 108 -2.05 -1.21 16.74
N ARG A 109 -3.38 -1.12 16.64
CA ARG A 109 -4.13 0.13 16.82
C ARG A 109 -3.98 0.74 18.21
N HIS A 110 -3.53 -0.03 19.17
CA HIS A 110 -3.30 0.42 20.55
C HIS A 110 -1.97 1.15 20.75
N PHE A 111 -1.05 1.08 19.79
CA PHE A 111 0.21 1.81 19.86
C PHE A 111 0.01 3.29 19.48
N GLU A 112 0.80 4.14 20.11
CA GLU A 112 0.83 5.57 19.81
C GLU A 112 1.37 5.85 18.41
N ASP A 113 0.96 7.00 17.85
CA ASP A 113 1.49 7.48 16.57
C ASP A 113 3.01 7.63 16.64
N GLY A 114 3.72 7.08 15.66
CA GLY A 114 5.18 7.13 15.61
C GLY A 114 5.90 6.08 16.46
N TYR A 115 5.17 5.23 17.20
CA TYR A 115 5.78 4.06 17.85
C TYR A 115 6.43 3.15 16.80
N VAL A 116 7.55 2.54 17.14
CA VAL A 116 8.26 1.60 16.25
C VAL A 116 8.14 0.19 16.81
N VAL A 117 7.37 -0.62 16.13
CA VAL A 117 7.08 -2.01 16.46
C VAL A 117 8.35 -2.84 16.45
N THR A 118 8.51 -3.65 17.48
CA THR A 118 9.66 -4.54 17.68
C THR A 118 9.31 -6.00 17.38
N PRO A 119 10.30 -6.91 17.26
CA PRO A 119 10.04 -8.37 17.17
C PRO A 119 9.19 -8.90 18.32
N ASN A 120 9.40 -8.41 19.54
CA ASN A 120 8.64 -8.84 20.71
C ASN A 120 7.16 -8.45 20.61
N ASP A 121 6.84 -7.29 20.03
CA ASP A 121 5.46 -6.87 19.83
C ASP A 121 4.74 -7.78 18.83
N ILE A 122 5.45 -8.19 17.77
CA ILE A 122 4.94 -9.15 16.77
C ILE A 122 4.66 -10.50 17.44
N ASP A 123 5.63 -11.04 18.18
CA ASP A 123 5.47 -12.34 18.83
C ASP A 123 4.35 -12.29 19.90
N ALA A 124 4.24 -11.20 20.68
CA ALA A 124 3.16 -11.02 21.63
C ALA A 124 1.77 -10.99 20.97
N GLU A 125 1.64 -10.32 19.82
CA GLU A 125 0.38 -10.30 19.09
C GLU A 125 0.05 -11.64 18.46
N LEU A 126 1.05 -12.36 17.92
CA LEU A 126 0.89 -13.71 17.40
C LEU A 126 0.43 -14.69 18.50
N ASP A 127 1.03 -14.60 19.70
CA ASP A 127 0.61 -15.39 20.86
C ASP A 127 -0.81 -15.05 21.27
N ARG A 128 -1.19 -13.75 21.29
CA ARG A 128 -2.53 -13.29 21.66
C ARG A 128 -3.60 -13.87 20.74
N ILE A 129 -3.31 -13.95 19.43
CA ILE A 129 -4.26 -14.50 18.42
C ILE A 129 -4.12 -16.02 18.23
N GLY A 130 -3.13 -16.65 18.87
CA GLY A 130 -2.87 -18.10 18.77
C GLY A 130 -2.44 -18.54 17.37
N TYR A 131 -1.63 -17.71 16.68
CA TYR A 131 -1.20 -17.98 15.30
C TYR A 131 0.31 -18.17 15.20
N GLN A 132 0.73 -19.11 14.36
CA GLN A 132 2.13 -19.30 13.99
C GLN A 132 2.31 -18.99 12.51
N ILE A 133 3.19 -18.04 12.21
CA ILE A 133 3.52 -17.66 10.83
C ILE A 133 4.13 -18.84 10.09
N LYS A 134 3.65 -19.08 8.88
CA LYS A 134 4.16 -20.05 7.91
C LYS A 134 4.87 -19.33 6.78
N PRO A 135 5.83 -19.97 6.09
CA PRO A 135 6.41 -19.43 4.88
C PRO A 135 5.30 -19.01 3.88
N PHE A 136 5.48 -17.84 3.27
CA PHE A 136 4.58 -17.20 2.33
C PHE A 136 3.27 -16.65 2.91
N ASP A 137 3.03 -16.74 4.22
CA ASP A 137 1.91 -15.99 4.80
C ASP A 137 2.01 -14.50 4.47
N ILE A 138 0.89 -13.88 4.13
CA ILE A 138 0.79 -12.44 3.94
C ILE A 138 0.48 -11.80 5.30
N VAL A 139 1.40 -10.98 5.82
CA VAL A 139 1.25 -10.36 7.13
C VAL A 139 0.75 -8.93 6.97
N LEU A 140 -0.44 -8.65 7.52
CA LEU A 140 -1.09 -7.36 7.46
C LEU A 140 -1.11 -6.71 8.84
N VAL A 141 -0.62 -5.48 8.92
CA VAL A 141 -0.61 -4.69 10.15
C VAL A 141 -1.74 -3.67 10.11
N ASN A 142 -2.59 -3.71 11.13
CA ASN A 142 -3.68 -2.77 11.32
C ASN A 142 -3.28 -1.75 12.40
N THR A 143 -3.21 -0.49 12.03
CA THR A 143 -2.80 0.63 12.87
C THR A 143 -3.97 1.60 13.15
N SER A 144 -3.74 2.64 13.95
CA SER A 144 -4.69 3.74 14.12
C SER A 144 -4.88 4.58 12.86
N ALA A 145 -3.97 4.47 11.86
CA ALA A 145 -4.04 5.25 10.64
C ALA A 145 -5.23 4.88 9.74
N GLY A 146 -5.62 3.59 9.69
CA GLY A 146 -6.70 3.14 8.82
C GLY A 146 -8.03 3.85 9.08
N GLU A 147 -8.33 4.22 10.33
CA GLU A 147 -9.52 5.00 10.70
C GLU A 147 -9.45 6.47 10.25
N ARG A 148 -8.27 6.91 9.81
CA ARG A 148 -7.99 8.30 9.40
C ARG A 148 -7.82 8.46 7.89
N TYR A 149 -7.96 7.40 7.11
CA TYR A 149 -7.94 7.49 5.65
C TYR A 149 -8.96 8.53 5.15
N GLY A 150 -8.51 9.47 4.33
CA GLY A 150 -9.33 10.56 3.83
C GLY A 150 -9.39 11.82 4.71
N TYR A 151 -8.78 11.80 5.90
CA TYR A 151 -8.68 12.96 6.79
C TYR A 151 -7.30 13.60 6.71
N ASP A 152 -7.22 14.91 6.97
CA ASP A 152 -5.99 15.71 6.86
C ASP A 152 -4.80 15.20 7.69
N ASP A 153 -5.08 14.45 8.76
CA ASP A 153 -4.06 13.90 9.64
C ASP A 153 -3.67 12.45 9.33
N TYR A 154 -4.22 11.83 8.27
CA TYR A 154 -3.93 10.43 7.91
C TYR A 154 -2.44 10.13 7.83
N LEU A 155 -1.66 10.99 7.14
CA LEU A 155 -0.22 10.82 6.94
C LEU A 155 0.61 10.94 8.24
N LEU A 156 -0.01 11.40 9.33
CA LEU A 156 0.64 11.61 10.62
C LEU A 156 0.30 10.51 11.64
N LYS A 157 -0.53 9.55 11.24
CA LYS A 157 -1.10 8.52 12.12
C LYS A 157 -0.44 7.16 11.93
N GLY A 158 -0.55 6.36 12.99
CA GLY A 158 -0.11 4.98 13.02
C GLY A 158 1.28 4.77 13.63
N CYS A 159 1.53 3.54 14.02
CA CYS A 159 2.86 3.03 14.33
C CYS A 159 3.56 2.59 13.04
N GLY A 160 4.88 2.54 13.04
CA GLY A 160 5.67 1.94 11.97
C GLY A 160 6.28 0.62 12.40
N ILE A 161 6.70 -0.18 11.43
CA ILE A 161 7.35 -1.46 11.70
C ILE A 161 8.87 -1.26 11.64
N GLY A 162 9.55 -1.57 12.74
CA GLY A 162 11.00 -1.41 12.82
C GLY A 162 11.75 -2.39 11.91
N ARG A 163 13.00 -2.05 11.59
CA ARG A 163 13.90 -2.89 10.79
C ARG A 163 13.99 -4.31 11.33
N GLU A 164 14.24 -4.46 12.63
CA GLU A 164 14.39 -5.77 13.29
C GLU A 164 13.08 -6.57 13.24
N ALA A 165 11.93 -5.90 13.36
CA ALA A 165 10.62 -6.53 13.24
C ALA A 165 10.35 -6.98 11.79
N THR A 166 10.73 -6.19 10.80
CA THR A 166 10.65 -6.58 9.38
C THR A 166 11.54 -7.78 9.08
N LEU A 167 12.79 -7.77 9.56
CA LEU A 167 13.71 -8.91 9.42
C LEU A 167 13.20 -10.15 10.14
N HIS A 168 12.56 -9.98 11.30
CA HIS A 168 11.93 -11.07 12.04
C HIS A 168 10.82 -11.76 11.22
N LEU A 169 9.96 -10.98 10.56
CA LEU A 169 8.93 -11.52 9.67
C LEU A 169 9.54 -12.24 8.46
N THR A 170 10.49 -11.61 7.79
CA THR A 170 11.13 -12.20 6.60
C THR A 170 11.92 -13.47 6.93
N SER A 171 12.55 -13.54 8.12
CA SER A 171 13.23 -14.76 8.60
C SER A 171 12.29 -15.95 8.79
N LYS A 172 10.98 -15.69 9.00
CA LYS A 172 9.92 -16.72 9.06
C LYS A 172 9.39 -17.12 7.68
N GLY A 173 9.94 -16.55 6.60
CA GLY A 173 9.56 -16.85 5.22
C GLY A 173 8.42 -15.97 4.67
N VAL A 174 8.04 -14.90 5.37
CA VAL A 174 7.11 -13.89 4.86
C VAL A 174 7.74 -13.19 3.66
N LYS A 175 6.98 -13.03 2.59
CA LYS A 175 7.39 -12.33 1.35
C LYS A 175 6.57 -11.07 1.10
N ILE A 176 5.36 -11.01 1.61
CA ILE A 176 4.46 -9.86 1.46
C ILE A 176 3.99 -9.41 2.83
N THR A 177 4.18 -8.14 3.10
CA THR A 177 3.63 -7.44 4.25
C THR A 177 2.75 -6.30 3.77
N GLY A 178 1.83 -5.85 4.60
CA GLY A 178 0.98 -4.71 4.29
C GLY A 178 0.56 -3.95 5.55
N THR A 179 0.19 -2.70 5.37
CA THR A 179 -0.31 -1.83 6.43
C THR A 179 -1.49 -1.00 5.91
N ASP A 180 -2.31 -0.51 6.82
CA ASP A 180 -3.35 0.47 6.56
C ASP A 180 -2.87 1.93 6.76
N ALA A 181 -1.60 2.10 7.15
CA ALA A 181 -0.93 3.39 7.19
C ALA A 181 -0.37 3.76 5.80
N TRP A 182 -0.04 5.04 5.62
CA TRP A 182 0.55 5.52 4.38
C TRP A 182 1.94 4.95 4.10
N SER A 183 2.67 4.54 5.13
CA SER A 183 4.01 3.94 5.02
C SER A 183 4.14 2.75 5.96
N TRP A 184 5.00 1.80 5.60
CA TRP A 184 5.45 0.73 6.49
C TRP A 184 6.27 1.26 7.67
N ASP A 185 7.01 2.33 7.46
CA ASP A 185 7.72 3.06 8.50
C ASP A 185 6.78 3.92 9.33
N ALA A 186 7.26 4.34 10.50
CA ALA A 186 6.57 5.37 11.30
C ALA A 186 6.39 6.66 10.48
N PRO A 187 5.33 7.46 10.74
CA PRO A 187 5.08 8.69 10.01
C PRO A 187 6.33 9.55 9.89
N PHE A 188 6.57 10.13 8.73
CA PHE A 188 7.81 10.86 8.42
C PHE A 188 8.13 12.01 9.37
N SER A 189 7.11 12.62 9.98
CA SER A 189 7.32 13.62 11.02
C SER A 189 8.10 13.08 12.23
N HIS A 190 7.83 11.84 12.63
CA HIS A 190 8.53 11.16 13.72
C HIS A 190 9.92 10.70 13.29
N THR A 191 10.05 10.17 12.07
CA THR A 191 11.34 9.75 11.50
C THR A 191 12.28 10.94 11.32
N ALA A 192 11.77 12.06 10.81
CA ALA A 192 12.54 13.30 10.66
C ALA A 192 13.04 13.86 12.00
N LYS A 193 12.19 13.79 13.04
CA LYS A 193 12.59 14.21 14.40
C LYS A 193 13.74 13.33 14.93
N ARG A 194 13.62 12.02 14.83
CA ARG A 194 14.69 11.10 15.25
C ARG A 194 15.97 11.32 14.47
N TYR A 195 15.89 11.52 13.15
CA TYR A 195 17.06 11.85 12.34
C TYR A 195 17.71 13.17 12.79
N ALA A 196 16.93 14.20 13.12
CA ALA A 196 17.47 15.46 13.62
C ALA A 196 18.27 15.28 14.92
N GLU A 197 17.88 14.35 15.77
CA GLU A 197 18.51 14.04 17.05
C GLU A 197 19.76 13.14 16.89
N SER A 198 19.66 12.05 16.15
CA SER A 198 20.69 11.02 16.02
C SER A 198 21.67 11.24 14.86
N LYS A 199 21.23 11.92 13.79
CA LYS A 199 21.91 11.99 12.49
C LYS A 199 22.15 10.62 11.84
N ASP A 200 21.41 9.62 12.29
CA ASP A 200 21.45 8.28 11.72
C ASP A 200 20.57 8.23 10.47
N CYS A 201 21.18 7.99 9.31
CA CYS A 201 20.45 7.89 8.04
C CYS A 201 19.76 6.53 7.83
N LEU A 202 20.05 5.54 8.67
CA LEU A 202 19.45 4.20 8.62
C LEU A 202 18.14 4.12 9.41
N LEU A 203 17.40 5.21 9.50
CA LEU A 203 16.07 5.22 10.14
C LEU A 203 14.96 4.65 9.25
N TYR A 204 15.27 4.38 8.00
CA TYR A 204 14.36 3.82 7.01
C TYR A 204 14.42 2.29 7.03
N THR A 205 13.28 1.63 7.18
CA THR A 205 13.22 0.16 7.17
C THR A 205 13.44 -0.45 5.80
N SER A 206 13.43 0.36 4.73
CA SER A 206 13.74 -0.08 3.37
C SER A 206 15.10 -0.78 3.24
N ASP A 207 16.09 -0.42 4.09
CA ASP A 207 17.37 -1.13 4.15
C ASP A 207 17.23 -2.59 4.63
N ALA A 208 16.14 -2.92 5.33
CA ALA A 208 15.84 -4.31 5.71
C ALA A 208 15.61 -5.21 4.49
N ALA A 209 15.15 -4.66 3.36
CA ALA A 209 14.95 -5.41 2.13
C ALA A 209 16.28 -5.93 1.54
N ASP A 210 17.39 -5.19 1.71
CA ASP A 210 18.73 -5.60 1.20
C ASP A 210 19.37 -6.70 2.08
N GLU A 211 19.06 -6.78 3.38
CA GLU A 211 19.64 -7.76 4.30
C GLU A 211 18.80 -9.01 4.51
N SER A 212 17.53 -9.02 4.10
CA SER A 212 16.57 -10.09 4.41
C SER A 212 16.78 -11.38 3.62
N VAL A 213 17.79 -11.45 2.75
CA VAL A 213 18.07 -12.60 1.90
C VAL A 213 19.57 -12.96 1.96
N ARG A 214 20.05 -13.28 3.15
CA ARG A 214 21.31 -14.00 3.34
C ARG A 214 21.03 -15.45 3.72
#